data_2b4c51f1213160775c573100e737f549
#
_entry.id   2b4c51f1213160775c573100e737f549
#
_cell.length_a   1.000
_cell.length_b   1.000
_cell.length_c   1.000
_cell.angle_alpha   90.00
_cell.angle_beta   90.00
_cell.angle_gamma   90.00
#
_symmetry.space_group_name_H-M   'P 1'
#
loop_
_entity.id
_entity.type
_entity.pdbx_description
1 polymer ?
#
loop_
_entity_poly.entity_id
_entity_poly.type
_entity_poly.pdbx_seq_one_letter_code
_entity_poly.pdbx_strand_id
1 'polypeptide(L)'
;MVLPTPLQAFSGMPKAAATTEKQTIVDGEKMTGAEALVRSLEDLGVKDVFGVPGGAILPVYDAINDETSFRFVLMRHEQAAGHAAEGYAVSTGQVGVCIVTSGPGATNMITPIADANMDSVPMVVITGQVGVNAIGTDAFQEADIVGATYPVVKHSYLVTRAQDIPRVLAEAHYVARSGRPGPVVVDVTKTAQTGDMYYSWPQRMILPGYNPTTKAHGRVLSDAAKLFSQSYRPVLYVGGGAARSNAGAQVKALADLTGAPVVTTLPARGIIPDSDPKNLGMLGMHGTIAATGAVQRADLLVAIGARFDDRVTGKLDAFAPTARVIHIDIDPAEIGKNRQPDVPIVGDVATVLDDL
;
A
#
# COMPACT_ATOMS: atom_id res chain seq x y z
N MET A 1 -0.34 25.77 5.49
CA MET A 1 -0.63 24.72 6.48
C MET A 1 0.13 23.48 6.00
N VAL A 2 1.31 23.22 6.58
CA VAL A 2 2.19 22.11 6.16
C VAL A 2 1.65 20.84 6.80
N LEU A 3 1.20 19.88 5.98
CA LEU A 3 0.79 18.56 6.46
C LEU A 3 2.04 17.83 6.96
N PRO A 4 2.00 17.14 8.11
CA PRO A 4 3.14 16.38 8.60
C PRO A 4 3.39 15.19 7.67
N THR A 5 4.65 14.98 7.31
CA THR A 5 5.12 13.86 6.48
C THR A 5 4.83 12.51 7.16
N PRO A 6 4.38 11.48 6.43
CA PRO A 6 4.05 10.15 6.98
C PRO A 6 5.21 9.44 7.69
N LEU A 7 6.45 9.87 7.48
CA LEU A 7 7.66 9.28 8.05
C LEU A 7 7.92 9.65 9.52
N GLN A 8 7.29 10.70 10.07
CA GLN A 8 7.55 11.14 11.45
C GLN A 8 6.88 10.28 12.53
N ALA A 9 5.86 9.50 12.21
CA ALA A 9 5.17 8.65 13.19
C ALA A 9 5.98 7.40 13.61
N PHE A 10 7.08 7.04 12.91
CA PHE A 10 7.90 5.87 13.21
C PHE A 10 9.41 6.13 13.30
N SER A 11 9.85 7.38 13.37
CA SER A 11 11.28 7.73 13.50
C SER A 11 11.90 7.33 14.85
N GLY A 12 11.13 6.78 15.77
CA GLY A 12 11.59 6.30 17.08
C GLY A 12 11.80 4.79 17.19
N MET A 13 11.62 4.00 16.12
CA MET A 13 11.87 2.56 16.21
C MET A 13 13.37 2.24 16.05
N PRO A 14 14.03 1.62 17.04
CA PRO A 14 15.44 1.26 16.93
C PRO A 14 15.64 0.16 15.88
N LYS A 15 16.75 0.25 15.14
CA LYS A 15 17.23 -0.78 14.20
C LYS A 15 17.38 -2.12 14.93
N ALA A 16 16.93 -3.18 14.28
CA ALA A 16 16.95 -4.54 14.79
C ALA A 16 18.35 -4.94 15.26
N ALA A 17 18.50 -5.17 16.57
CA ALA A 17 19.57 -5.97 17.16
C ALA A 17 18.93 -7.25 17.71
N ALA A 18 19.43 -8.39 17.25
CA ALA A 18 18.98 -9.70 17.72
C ALA A 18 19.43 -9.90 19.17
N THR A 19 18.49 -9.80 20.09
CA THR A 19 18.62 -10.34 21.45
C THR A 19 17.28 -10.88 21.88
N THR A 20 17.26 -12.17 22.19
CA THR A 20 16.14 -12.87 22.81
C THR A 20 15.96 -12.36 24.25
N GLU A 21 15.23 -11.26 24.41
CA GLU A 21 14.73 -10.86 25.71
C GLU A 21 13.32 -11.45 25.91
N LYS A 22 13.13 -12.15 27.00
CA LYS A 22 11.83 -12.61 27.48
C LYS A 22 10.92 -11.38 27.57
N GLN A 23 9.79 -11.40 26.85
CA GLN A 23 8.74 -10.41 27.02
C GLN A 23 8.30 -10.39 28.47
N THR A 24 8.56 -9.30 29.15
CA THR A 24 7.93 -8.99 30.46
C THR A 24 6.45 -8.76 30.13
N ILE A 25 5.58 -9.68 30.60
CA ILE A 25 4.13 -9.48 30.56
C ILE A 25 3.86 -8.30 31.48
N VAL A 26 3.59 -7.15 30.91
CA VAL A 26 2.96 -6.05 31.65
C VAL A 26 1.52 -6.50 31.85
N ASP A 27 1.02 -6.50 33.10
CA ASP A 27 -0.38 -6.76 33.40
C ASP A 27 -1.25 -5.73 32.65
N GLY A 28 -1.73 -6.10 31.47
CA GLY A 28 -2.58 -5.28 30.65
C GLY A 28 -4.00 -5.22 31.21
N GLU A 29 -4.77 -4.25 30.79
CA GLU A 29 -6.19 -4.16 31.10
C GLU A 29 -6.95 -5.37 30.55
N LYS A 30 -7.83 -5.98 31.38
CA LYS A 30 -8.70 -7.08 30.94
C LYS A 30 -9.82 -6.53 30.08
N MET A 31 -9.98 -7.09 28.87
CA MET A 31 -11.02 -6.69 27.93
C MET A 31 -11.41 -7.87 27.01
N THR A 32 -12.45 -7.68 26.22
CA THR A 32 -12.82 -8.61 25.16
C THR A 32 -11.95 -8.41 23.92
N GLY A 33 -11.93 -9.40 23.00
CA GLY A 33 -11.24 -9.24 21.73
C GLY A 33 -11.84 -8.12 20.85
N ALA A 34 -13.12 -7.83 20.97
CA ALA A 34 -13.76 -6.73 20.25
C ALA A 34 -13.26 -5.36 20.75
N GLU A 35 -13.20 -5.16 22.07
CA GLU A 35 -12.59 -3.96 22.68
C GLU A 35 -11.10 -3.83 22.33
N ALA A 36 -10.37 -4.95 22.34
CA ALA A 36 -8.96 -4.99 21.93
C ALA A 36 -8.75 -4.62 20.46
N LEU A 37 -9.69 -4.99 19.56
CA LEU A 37 -9.65 -4.59 18.16
C LEU A 37 -9.81 -3.08 18.03
N VAL A 38 -10.82 -2.49 18.70
CA VAL A 38 -11.06 -1.04 18.70
C VAL A 38 -9.84 -0.31 19.27
N ARG A 39 -9.33 -0.73 20.41
CA ARG A 39 -8.12 -0.17 21.04
C ARG A 39 -6.90 -0.23 20.12
N SER A 40 -6.74 -1.35 19.38
CA SER A 40 -5.63 -1.50 18.43
C SER A 40 -5.73 -0.52 17.26
N LEU A 41 -6.93 -0.20 16.76
CA LEU A 41 -7.12 0.84 15.74
C LEU A 41 -6.78 2.23 16.28
N GLU A 42 -7.08 2.51 17.53
CA GLU A 42 -6.71 3.76 18.21
C GLU A 42 -5.18 3.87 18.37
N ASP A 43 -4.51 2.81 18.83
CA ASP A 43 -3.05 2.77 18.98
C ASP A 43 -2.33 2.88 17.62
N LEU A 44 -2.95 2.45 16.52
CA LEU A 44 -2.48 2.68 15.15
C LEU A 44 -2.70 4.12 14.68
N GLY A 45 -3.45 4.94 15.42
CA GLY A 45 -3.78 6.31 15.07
C GLY A 45 -4.77 6.44 13.91
N VAL A 46 -5.58 5.40 13.66
CA VAL A 46 -6.66 5.43 12.67
C VAL A 46 -7.59 6.61 12.95
N LYS A 47 -8.06 7.30 11.91
CA LYS A 47 -8.95 8.48 12.06
C LYS A 47 -10.36 8.23 11.52
N ASP A 48 -10.47 7.46 10.47
CA ASP A 48 -11.73 7.12 9.83
C ASP A 48 -11.81 5.63 9.55
N VAL A 49 -12.93 5.02 9.88
CA VAL A 49 -13.26 3.61 9.62
C VAL A 49 -14.56 3.57 8.84
N PHE A 50 -14.56 2.86 7.71
CA PHE A 50 -15.73 2.72 6.85
C PHE A 50 -16.32 1.32 7.02
N GLY A 51 -17.65 1.16 7.03
CA GLY A 51 -18.15 -0.18 7.18
C GLY A 51 -19.68 -0.32 7.13
N VAL A 52 -20.09 -1.59 7.22
CA VAL A 52 -21.49 -2.01 7.31
C VAL A 52 -21.60 -3.07 8.40
N PRO A 53 -22.43 -2.86 9.45
CA PRO A 53 -22.61 -3.82 10.52
C PRO A 53 -23.29 -5.10 10.04
N GLY A 54 -23.07 -6.21 10.76
CA GLY A 54 -23.75 -7.47 10.52
C GLY A 54 -23.41 -8.52 11.58
N GLY A 55 -24.14 -9.63 11.61
CA GLY A 55 -24.22 -10.56 12.73
C GLY A 55 -22.87 -11.10 13.26
N ALA A 56 -21.90 -11.38 12.38
CA ALA A 56 -20.62 -11.96 12.80
C ALA A 56 -19.61 -10.90 13.29
N ILE A 57 -19.90 -9.60 13.19
CA ILE A 57 -19.02 -8.50 13.59
C ILE A 57 -19.69 -7.57 14.62
N LEU A 58 -20.91 -7.86 15.06
CA LEU A 58 -21.62 -7.03 16.02
C LEU A 58 -20.84 -6.74 17.31
N PRO A 59 -20.09 -7.68 17.91
CA PRO A 59 -19.31 -7.35 19.11
C PRO A 59 -18.34 -6.19 18.91
N VAL A 60 -17.73 -6.09 17.72
CA VAL A 60 -16.83 -4.97 17.38
C VAL A 60 -17.64 -3.67 17.23
N TYR A 61 -18.83 -3.73 16.61
CA TYR A 61 -19.69 -2.55 16.47
C TYR A 61 -20.25 -2.07 17.81
N ASP A 62 -20.52 -2.99 18.75
CA ASP A 62 -20.90 -2.62 20.11
C ASP A 62 -19.74 -1.85 20.80
N ALA A 63 -18.50 -2.32 20.63
CA ALA A 63 -17.33 -1.64 21.18
C ALA A 63 -17.05 -0.29 20.49
N ILE A 64 -17.35 -0.13 19.19
CA ILE A 64 -17.24 1.14 18.47
C ILE A 64 -18.31 2.15 18.94
N ASN A 65 -19.46 1.68 19.41
CA ASN A 65 -20.53 2.57 19.89
C ASN A 65 -20.18 3.32 21.18
N ASP A 66 -19.15 2.88 21.89
CA ASP A 66 -18.53 3.61 22.97
C ASP A 66 -17.73 4.81 22.42
N GLU A 67 -17.22 5.66 23.28
CA GLU A 67 -16.41 6.81 22.86
C GLU A 67 -15.08 6.33 22.26
N THR A 68 -14.88 6.54 20.94
CA THR A 68 -13.64 6.19 20.22
C THR A 68 -12.90 7.43 19.72
N SER A 69 -11.59 7.31 19.54
CA SER A 69 -10.75 8.38 18.99
C SER A 69 -10.81 8.50 17.47
N PHE A 70 -11.51 7.60 16.80
CA PHE A 70 -11.75 7.62 15.35
C PHE A 70 -13.22 7.77 15.02
N ARG A 71 -13.51 8.31 13.83
CA ARG A 71 -14.87 8.41 13.32
C ARG A 71 -15.26 7.13 12.58
N PHE A 72 -16.40 6.54 12.93
CA PHE A 72 -17.03 5.50 12.13
C PHE A 72 -17.96 6.11 11.08
N VAL A 73 -17.80 5.70 9.81
CA VAL A 73 -18.62 6.13 8.67
C VAL A 73 -19.46 4.95 8.21
N LEU A 74 -20.76 4.98 8.57
CA LEU A 74 -21.72 3.96 8.14
C LEU A 74 -21.96 4.07 6.63
N MET A 75 -21.67 3.00 5.91
CA MET A 75 -21.90 2.89 4.48
C MET A 75 -23.19 2.10 4.19
N ARG A 76 -23.70 2.18 2.98
CA ARG A 76 -24.94 1.48 2.58
C ARG A 76 -24.68 0.19 1.81
N HIS A 77 -23.42 -0.09 1.47
CA HIS A 77 -22.94 -1.29 0.79
C HIS A 77 -21.46 -1.48 1.10
N GLU A 78 -21.03 -2.71 1.31
CA GLU A 78 -19.67 -3.02 1.71
C GLU A 78 -18.64 -2.64 0.62
N GLN A 79 -18.97 -2.87 -0.63
CA GLN A 79 -18.14 -2.43 -1.75
C GLN A 79 -17.90 -0.92 -1.72
N ALA A 80 -18.93 -0.13 -1.41
CA ALA A 80 -18.77 1.31 -1.26
C ALA A 80 -17.90 1.68 -0.05
N ALA A 81 -17.95 0.89 1.04
CA ALA A 81 -17.06 1.06 2.18
C ALA A 81 -15.58 0.84 1.77
N GLY A 82 -15.32 -0.19 0.97
CA GLY A 82 -13.99 -0.47 0.44
C GLY A 82 -13.46 0.67 -0.42
N HIS A 83 -14.21 1.11 -1.42
CA HIS A 83 -13.80 2.23 -2.28
C HIS A 83 -13.71 3.57 -1.53
N ALA A 84 -14.50 3.79 -0.47
CA ALA A 84 -14.35 4.96 0.39
C ALA A 84 -13.02 4.94 1.17
N ALA A 85 -12.66 3.78 1.73
CA ALA A 85 -11.37 3.60 2.40
C ALA A 85 -10.19 3.72 1.44
N GLU A 86 -10.32 3.22 0.22
CA GLU A 86 -9.35 3.39 -0.86
C GLU A 86 -9.16 4.87 -1.22
N GLY A 87 -10.25 5.59 -1.49
CA GLY A 87 -10.22 7.02 -1.74
C GLY A 87 -9.63 7.83 -0.58
N TYR A 88 -9.94 7.44 0.66
CA TYR A 88 -9.33 8.01 1.86
C TYR A 88 -7.80 7.79 1.87
N ALA A 89 -7.37 6.56 1.61
CA ALA A 89 -5.94 6.24 1.58
C ALA A 89 -5.17 7.03 0.52
N VAL A 90 -5.73 7.13 -0.69
CA VAL A 90 -5.12 7.90 -1.79
C VAL A 90 -5.05 9.38 -1.48
N SER A 91 -6.10 9.97 -0.88
CA SER A 91 -6.17 11.41 -0.63
C SER A 91 -5.38 11.87 0.59
N THR A 92 -5.22 11.00 1.60
CA THR A 92 -4.58 11.35 2.87
C THR A 92 -3.17 10.79 3.05
N GLY A 93 -2.80 9.76 2.27
CA GLY A 93 -1.58 8.98 2.46
C GLY A 93 -1.61 8.06 3.69
N GLN A 94 -2.77 7.91 4.34
CA GLN A 94 -2.97 7.01 5.47
C GLN A 94 -3.42 5.63 4.99
N VAL A 95 -3.41 4.63 5.88
CA VAL A 95 -4.01 3.32 5.57
C VAL A 95 -5.53 3.43 5.65
N GLY A 96 -6.23 3.02 4.60
CA GLY A 96 -7.69 2.91 4.61
C GLY A 96 -8.14 1.73 5.46
N VAL A 97 -9.17 1.90 6.29
CA VAL A 97 -9.69 0.83 7.15
C VAL A 97 -11.16 0.61 6.91
N CYS A 98 -11.52 -0.67 6.65
CA CYS A 98 -12.91 -1.09 6.53
C CYS A 98 -13.24 -2.19 7.53
N ILE A 99 -14.48 -2.18 8.05
CA ILE A 99 -15.02 -3.25 8.91
C ILE A 99 -16.35 -3.73 8.33
N VAL A 100 -16.44 -5.02 8.02
CA VAL A 100 -17.63 -5.65 7.44
C VAL A 100 -17.91 -7.02 8.07
N THR A 101 -19.10 -7.55 7.88
CA THR A 101 -19.50 -8.87 8.41
C THR A 101 -18.98 -10.03 7.53
N SER A 102 -19.27 -11.25 7.94
CA SER A 102 -18.96 -12.49 7.21
C SER A 102 -19.81 -12.67 5.94
N GLY A 103 -19.53 -13.74 5.22
CA GLY A 103 -20.32 -14.18 4.07
C GLY A 103 -20.46 -13.10 3.01
N PRO A 104 -21.71 -12.67 2.69
CA PRO A 104 -21.95 -11.68 1.65
C PRO A 104 -21.29 -10.33 1.95
N GLY A 105 -21.16 -9.93 3.23
CA GLY A 105 -20.44 -8.72 3.62
C GLY A 105 -18.97 -8.79 3.25
N ALA A 106 -18.30 -9.88 3.57
CA ALA A 106 -16.92 -10.11 3.25
C ALA A 106 -16.68 -10.25 1.73
N THR A 107 -17.52 -11.03 1.03
CA THR A 107 -17.35 -11.25 -0.41
C THR A 107 -17.60 -9.99 -1.25
N ASN A 108 -18.45 -9.05 -0.77
CA ASN A 108 -18.61 -7.74 -1.40
C ASN A 108 -17.34 -6.88 -1.37
N MET A 109 -16.36 -7.22 -0.53
CA MET A 109 -15.06 -6.54 -0.46
C MET A 109 -14.08 -6.98 -1.54
N ILE A 110 -14.32 -8.06 -2.29
CA ILE A 110 -13.37 -8.60 -3.27
C ILE A 110 -13.03 -7.56 -4.35
N THR A 111 -14.03 -6.86 -4.88
CA THR A 111 -13.81 -5.83 -5.92
C THR A 111 -12.90 -4.68 -5.43
N PRO A 112 -13.22 -3.97 -4.32
CA PRO A 112 -12.34 -2.90 -3.85
C PRO A 112 -10.96 -3.42 -3.38
N ILE A 113 -10.87 -4.64 -2.86
CA ILE A 113 -9.57 -5.27 -2.54
C ILE A 113 -8.75 -5.46 -3.82
N ALA A 114 -9.36 -5.99 -4.89
CA ALA A 114 -8.67 -6.19 -6.16
C ALA A 114 -8.21 -4.87 -6.78
N ASP A 115 -9.04 -3.82 -6.71
CA ASP A 115 -8.73 -2.47 -7.19
C ASP A 115 -7.55 -1.88 -6.41
N ALA A 116 -7.63 -1.88 -5.08
CA ALA A 116 -6.55 -1.42 -4.20
C ALA A 116 -5.23 -2.18 -4.43
N ASN A 117 -5.28 -3.49 -4.70
CA ASN A 117 -4.10 -4.29 -5.01
C ASN A 117 -3.48 -3.87 -6.36
N MET A 118 -4.29 -3.67 -7.37
CA MET A 118 -3.83 -3.23 -8.70
C MET A 118 -3.23 -1.83 -8.66
N ASP A 119 -3.81 -0.93 -7.87
CA ASP A 119 -3.35 0.45 -7.74
C ASP A 119 -2.36 0.67 -6.60
N SER A 120 -1.98 -0.41 -5.89
CA SER A 120 -1.02 -0.36 -4.78
C SER A 120 -1.47 0.59 -3.67
N VAL A 121 -2.75 0.55 -3.28
CA VAL A 121 -3.35 1.38 -2.23
C VAL A 121 -3.31 0.63 -0.90
N PRO A 122 -2.74 1.21 0.16
CA PRO A 122 -2.67 0.56 1.46
C PRO A 122 -4.04 0.52 2.14
N MET A 123 -4.55 -0.69 2.39
CA MET A 123 -5.82 -0.91 3.09
C MET A 123 -5.72 -2.05 4.10
N VAL A 124 -6.44 -1.94 5.20
CA VAL A 124 -6.73 -3.03 6.13
C VAL A 124 -8.23 -3.29 6.10
N VAL A 125 -8.61 -4.47 5.64
CA VAL A 125 -10.00 -4.91 5.56
C VAL A 125 -10.25 -5.92 6.67
N ILE A 126 -11.08 -5.54 7.64
CA ILE A 126 -11.45 -6.38 8.77
C ILE A 126 -12.80 -7.01 8.47
N THR A 127 -12.84 -8.34 8.40
CA THR A 127 -14.06 -9.11 8.20
C THR A 127 -14.42 -9.88 9.46
N GLY A 128 -15.72 -9.94 9.77
CA GLY A 128 -16.20 -10.89 10.77
C GLY A 128 -16.23 -12.31 10.19
N GLN A 129 -16.00 -13.31 11.03
CA GLN A 129 -16.11 -14.71 10.69
C GLN A 129 -16.99 -15.43 11.71
N VAL A 130 -17.60 -16.53 11.31
CA VAL A 130 -18.34 -17.41 12.23
C VAL A 130 -17.46 -17.89 13.39
N GLY A 131 -18.06 -18.44 14.45
CA GLY A 131 -17.29 -19.00 15.56
C GLY A 131 -16.37 -20.13 15.09
N VAL A 132 -15.23 -20.32 15.75
CA VAL A 132 -14.20 -21.30 15.37
C VAL A 132 -14.78 -22.71 15.13
N ASN A 133 -15.73 -23.15 15.97
CA ASN A 133 -16.34 -24.47 15.84
C ASN A 133 -17.32 -24.60 14.67
N ALA A 134 -17.67 -23.49 14.02
CA ALA A 134 -18.60 -23.47 12.89
C ALA A 134 -17.86 -23.36 11.54
N ILE A 135 -16.55 -23.11 11.54
CA ILE A 135 -15.75 -23.04 10.31
C ILE A 135 -15.70 -24.41 9.65
N GLY A 136 -16.01 -24.46 8.35
CA GLY A 136 -16.06 -25.69 7.54
C GLY A 136 -17.32 -26.52 7.71
N THR A 137 -18.37 -25.93 8.27
CA THR A 137 -19.67 -26.62 8.48
C THR A 137 -20.80 -26.10 7.60
N ASP A 138 -20.50 -25.19 6.66
CA ASP A 138 -21.49 -24.47 5.86
C ASP A 138 -22.47 -23.65 6.75
N ALA A 139 -21.95 -23.08 7.82
CA ALA A 139 -22.72 -22.28 8.74
C ALA A 139 -23.31 -21.03 8.05
N PHE A 140 -24.40 -20.48 8.62
CA PHE A 140 -25.05 -19.30 8.05
C PHE A 140 -24.05 -18.15 7.85
N GLN A 141 -23.94 -17.69 6.62
CA GLN A 141 -23.01 -16.63 6.19
C GLN A 141 -21.53 -16.95 6.46
N GLU A 142 -21.15 -18.22 6.52
CA GLU A 142 -19.75 -18.61 6.44
C GLU A 142 -19.23 -18.39 5.02
N ALA A 143 -18.01 -17.86 4.89
CA ALA A 143 -17.25 -17.84 3.65
C ALA A 143 -15.76 -17.92 3.95
N ASP A 144 -15.00 -18.69 3.15
CA ASP A 144 -13.54 -18.66 3.17
C ASP A 144 -13.05 -17.39 2.45
N ILE A 145 -13.12 -16.26 3.13
CA ILE A 145 -12.69 -14.97 2.56
C ILE A 145 -11.18 -14.91 2.38
N VAL A 146 -10.41 -15.60 3.22
CA VAL A 146 -8.94 -15.69 3.11
C VAL A 146 -8.59 -16.38 1.79
N GLY A 147 -9.19 -17.54 1.50
CA GLY A 147 -9.01 -18.25 0.23
C GLY A 147 -9.53 -17.46 -0.97
N ALA A 148 -10.72 -16.86 -0.86
CA ALA A 148 -11.33 -16.09 -1.95
C ALA A 148 -10.55 -14.83 -2.34
N THR A 149 -9.87 -14.19 -1.40
CA THR A 149 -9.08 -12.97 -1.63
C THR A 149 -7.60 -13.23 -1.90
N TYR A 150 -7.10 -14.46 -1.70
CA TYR A 150 -5.68 -14.81 -1.83
C TYR A 150 -4.99 -14.25 -3.08
N PRO A 151 -5.57 -14.30 -4.31
CA PRO A 151 -4.91 -13.80 -5.52
C PRO A 151 -4.91 -12.27 -5.64
N VAL A 152 -5.66 -11.55 -4.82
CA VAL A 152 -5.87 -10.10 -4.93
C VAL A 152 -5.51 -9.33 -3.67
N VAL A 153 -4.87 -9.96 -2.69
CA VAL A 153 -4.38 -9.31 -1.47
C VAL A 153 -2.86 -9.37 -1.38
N LYS A 154 -2.30 -8.47 -0.63
CA LYS A 154 -0.90 -8.53 -0.26
C LYS A 154 -0.64 -9.57 0.82
N HIS A 155 -1.55 -9.69 1.78
CA HIS A 155 -1.55 -10.70 2.83
C HIS A 155 -2.94 -10.86 3.46
N SER A 156 -3.17 -11.98 4.13
CA SER A 156 -4.41 -12.22 4.88
C SER A 156 -4.14 -12.98 6.18
N TYR A 157 -4.98 -12.75 7.17
CA TYR A 157 -4.94 -13.39 8.47
C TYR A 157 -6.31 -13.95 8.83
N LEU A 158 -6.35 -15.16 9.40
CA LEU A 158 -7.51 -15.68 10.12
C LEU A 158 -7.22 -15.64 11.62
N VAL A 159 -7.96 -14.84 12.36
CA VAL A 159 -7.78 -14.63 13.80
C VAL A 159 -8.81 -15.44 14.58
N THR A 160 -8.33 -16.46 15.29
CA THR A 160 -9.18 -17.39 16.05
C THR A 160 -9.14 -17.19 17.56
N ARG A 161 -8.22 -16.35 18.08
CA ARG A 161 -8.04 -16.08 19.51
C ARG A 161 -7.95 -14.58 19.74
N ALA A 162 -8.58 -14.11 20.82
CA ALA A 162 -8.57 -12.69 21.21
C ALA A 162 -7.13 -12.13 21.37
N GLN A 163 -6.25 -12.91 21.98
CA GLN A 163 -4.87 -12.51 22.27
C GLN A 163 -4.02 -12.18 21.03
N ASP A 164 -4.42 -12.70 19.87
CA ASP A 164 -3.68 -12.45 18.62
C ASP A 164 -4.09 -11.13 17.94
N ILE A 165 -5.23 -10.53 18.31
CA ILE A 165 -5.80 -9.35 17.62
C ILE A 165 -4.84 -8.17 17.59
N PRO A 166 -4.24 -7.70 18.70
CA PRO A 166 -3.37 -6.52 18.65
C PRO A 166 -2.13 -6.73 17.79
N ARG A 167 -1.52 -7.91 17.89
CA ARG A 167 -0.35 -8.28 17.07
C ARG A 167 -0.71 -8.32 15.59
N VAL A 168 -1.80 -9.00 15.24
CA VAL A 168 -2.22 -9.16 13.83
C VAL A 168 -2.59 -7.82 13.20
N LEU A 169 -3.29 -6.93 13.93
CA LEU A 169 -3.63 -5.60 13.40
C LEU A 169 -2.38 -4.72 13.20
N ALA A 170 -1.42 -4.78 14.12
CA ALA A 170 -0.15 -4.09 13.96
C ALA A 170 0.61 -4.61 12.72
N GLU A 171 0.69 -5.94 12.54
CA GLU A 171 1.31 -6.58 11.38
C GLU A 171 0.58 -6.21 10.08
N ALA A 172 -0.74 -6.32 10.05
CA ALA A 172 -1.57 -6.00 8.90
C ALA A 172 -1.38 -4.55 8.44
N HIS A 173 -1.42 -3.60 9.36
CA HIS A 173 -1.20 -2.20 9.07
C HIS A 173 0.23 -1.93 8.56
N TYR A 174 1.25 -2.56 9.16
CA TYR A 174 2.63 -2.45 8.70
C TYR A 174 2.82 -3.04 7.30
N VAL A 175 2.30 -4.25 7.06
CA VAL A 175 2.38 -4.91 5.74
C VAL A 175 1.65 -4.11 4.68
N ALA A 176 0.46 -3.58 4.98
CA ALA A 176 -0.32 -2.79 4.03
C ALA A 176 0.44 -1.59 3.46
N ARG A 177 1.22 -0.89 4.30
CA ARG A 177 1.89 0.38 3.95
C ARG A 177 3.37 0.28 3.56
N SER A 178 4.04 -0.85 3.83
CA SER A 178 5.48 -1.01 3.60
C SER A 178 5.77 -1.75 2.29
N GLY A 179 6.97 -1.58 1.73
CA GLY A 179 7.29 -2.09 0.39
C GLY A 179 6.30 -1.54 -0.65
N ARG A 180 5.88 -2.34 -1.62
CA ARG A 180 4.74 -1.97 -2.47
C ARG A 180 3.47 -1.98 -1.60
N PRO A 181 2.78 -0.84 -1.41
CA PRO A 181 1.54 -0.82 -0.63
C PRO A 181 0.45 -1.70 -1.25
N GLY A 182 -0.49 -2.14 -0.41
CA GLY A 182 -1.59 -2.97 -0.90
C GLY A 182 -2.54 -3.40 0.23
N PRO A 183 -3.66 -4.04 -0.12
CA PRO A 183 -4.66 -4.47 0.84
C PRO A 183 -4.23 -5.68 1.65
N VAL A 184 -4.59 -5.69 2.93
CA VAL A 184 -4.44 -6.81 3.85
C VAL A 184 -5.80 -7.14 4.45
N VAL A 185 -6.19 -8.41 4.43
CA VAL A 185 -7.44 -8.89 5.03
C VAL A 185 -7.16 -9.47 6.42
N VAL A 186 -7.98 -9.10 7.40
CA VAL A 186 -7.97 -9.63 8.76
C VAL A 186 -9.34 -10.20 9.06
N ASP A 187 -9.48 -11.51 8.93
CA ASP A 187 -10.73 -12.24 9.16
C ASP A 187 -10.81 -12.67 10.63
N VAL A 188 -11.75 -12.09 11.40
CA VAL A 188 -11.79 -12.22 12.87
C VAL A 188 -13.00 -13.04 13.28
N THR A 189 -12.75 -14.25 13.82
CA THR A 189 -13.84 -15.12 14.27
C THR A 189 -14.64 -14.50 15.41
N LYS A 190 -15.94 -14.80 15.46
CA LYS A 190 -16.79 -14.39 16.58
C LYS A 190 -16.23 -14.85 17.93
N THR A 191 -15.63 -16.04 17.98
CA THR A 191 -14.94 -16.56 19.17
C THR A 191 -13.79 -15.64 19.61
N ALA A 192 -13.00 -15.13 18.69
CA ALA A 192 -11.92 -14.20 19.02
C ALA A 192 -12.47 -12.85 19.51
N GLN A 193 -13.54 -12.35 18.92
CA GLN A 193 -14.17 -11.08 19.30
C GLN A 193 -14.75 -11.11 20.73
N THR A 194 -15.40 -12.23 21.11
CA THR A 194 -16.07 -12.36 22.41
C THR A 194 -15.19 -12.97 23.51
N GLY A 195 -13.98 -13.42 23.16
CA GLY A 195 -13.04 -14.01 24.11
C GLY A 195 -12.40 -12.96 25.00
N ASP A 196 -12.24 -13.28 26.30
CA ASP A 196 -11.50 -12.44 27.23
C ASP A 196 -9.99 -12.48 26.98
N MET A 197 -9.33 -11.34 27.13
CA MET A 197 -7.88 -11.21 27.03
C MET A 197 -7.32 -10.12 27.95
N TYR A 198 -6.01 -10.10 28.13
CA TYR A 198 -5.28 -8.96 28.68
C TYR A 198 -4.61 -8.22 27.53
N TYR A 199 -4.91 -6.93 27.38
CA TYR A 199 -4.42 -6.14 26.25
C TYR A 199 -2.90 -5.93 26.34
N SER A 200 -2.21 -6.21 25.24
CA SER A 200 -0.77 -5.95 25.11
C SER A 200 -0.47 -5.53 23.67
N TRP A 201 0.00 -4.28 23.50
CA TRP A 201 0.43 -3.78 22.21
C TRP A 201 1.86 -4.23 21.88
N PRO A 202 2.16 -4.71 20.67
CA PRO A 202 3.50 -5.16 20.32
C PRO A 202 4.51 -4.01 20.33
N GLN A 203 5.55 -4.14 21.16
CA GLN A 203 6.61 -3.15 21.28
C GLN A 203 7.55 -3.10 20.07
N ARG A 204 7.60 -4.18 19.30
CA ARG A 204 8.43 -4.31 18.09
C ARG A 204 7.68 -5.05 17.00
N MET A 205 7.84 -4.59 15.75
CA MET A 205 7.40 -5.33 14.59
C MET A 205 8.45 -6.38 14.23
N ILE A 206 8.06 -7.66 14.30
CA ILE A 206 8.94 -8.80 13.97
C ILE A 206 8.27 -9.64 12.90
N LEU A 207 8.70 -9.48 11.65
CA LEU A 207 8.24 -10.24 10.49
C LEU A 207 9.44 -10.88 9.80
N PRO A 208 9.92 -12.08 10.24
CA PRO A 208 11.19 -12.65 9.80
C PRO A 208 11.31 -12.85 8.29
N GLY A 209 10.20 -13.10 7.59
CA GLY A 209 10.16 -13.33 6.14
C GLY A 209 9.86 -12.07 5.31
N TYR A 210 9.70 -10.89 5.93
CA TYR A 210 9.28 -9.68 5.24
C TYR A 210 10.25 -8.52 5.50
N ASN A 211 11.11 -8.25 4.52
CA ASN A 211 12.11 -7.19 4.59
C ASN A 211 12.20 -6.45 3.25
N PRO A 212 11.34 -5.48 2.99
CA PRO A 212 11.34 -4.72 1.73
C PRO A 212 12.67 -4.00 1.50
N THR A 213 13.20 -4.08 0.27
CA THR A 213 14.39 -3.34 -0.13
C THR A 213 14.02 -1.88 -0.39
N THR A 214 14.56 -0.96 0.41
CA THR A 214 14.28 0.48 0.26
C THR A 214 15.45 1.27 -0.33
N LYS A 215 16.68 0.73 -0.28
CA LYS A 215 17.90 1.38 -0.80
C LYS A 215 18.50 0.62 -1.96
N ALA A 216 18.85 1.34 -3.01
CA ALA A 216 19.57 0.78 -4.15
C ALA A 216 21.04 0.47 -3.81
N HIS A 217 21.60 -0.48 -4.53
CA HIS A 217 23.04 -0.76 -4.44
C HIS A 217 23.84 0.28 -5.26
N GLY A 218 24.91 0.85 -4.70
CA GLY A 218 25.68 1.94 -5.32
C GLY A 218 26.18 1.64 -6.74
N ARG A 219 26.45 0.37 -7.08
CA ARG A 219 26.88 0.00 -8.45
C ARG A 219 25.79 0.29 -9.49
N VAL A 220 24.53 -0.06 -9.22
CA VAL A 220 23.44 0.20 -10.18
C VAL A 220 23.13 1.68 -10.32
N LEU A 221 23.36 2.48 -9.27
CA LEU A 221 23.28 3.94 -9.34
C LEU A 221 24.38 4.51 -10.27
N SER A 222 25.61 4.05 -10.12
CA SER A 222 26.70 4.43 -11.05
C SER A 222 26.41 4.04 -12.50
N ASP A 223 25.84 2.87 -12.74
CA ASP A 223 25.44 2.43 -14.07
C ASP A 223 24.31 3.31 -14.63
N ALA A 224 23.34 3.71 -13.81
CA ALA A 224 22.29 4.66 -14.19
C ALA A 224 22.86 6.05 -14.54
N ALA A 225 23.70 6.61 -13.69
CA ALA A 225 24.36 7.89 -13.95
C ALA A 225 25.18 7.88 -15.26
N LYS A 226 25.84 6.75 -15.56
CA LYS A 226 26.56 6.56 -16.82
C LYS A 226 25.61 6.53 -18.02
N LEU A 227 24.42 5.91 -17.91
CA LEU A 227 23.42 5.95 -18.98
C LEU A 227 22.91 7.37 -19.23
N PHE A 228 22.64 8.15 -18.16
CA PHE A 228 22.28 9.55 -18.31
C PHE A 228 23.34 10.36 -19.05
N SER A 229 24.62 10.20 -18.69
CA SER A 229 25.71 10.94 -19.33
C SER A 229 25.92 10.62 -20.81
N GLN A 230 25.38 9.50 -21.28
CA GLN A 230 25.45 9.03 -22.67
C GLN A 230 24.20 9.33 -23.48
N SER A 231 23.13 9.85 -22.84
CA SER A 231 21.84 10.12 -23.48
C SER A 231 21.77 11.55 -24.00
N TYR A 232 21.15 11.71 -25.17
CA TYR A 232 20.85 13.01 -25.78
C TYR A 232 19.38 13.41 -25.64
N ARG A 233 18.48 12.46 -25.42
CA ARG A 233 17.05 12.66 -25.33
C ARG A 233 16.44 11.81 -24.21
N PRO A 234 16.91 12.01 -22.94
CA PRO A 234 16.33 11.33 -21.81
C PRO A 234 14.90 11.79 -21.56
N VAL A 235 14.01 10.88 -21.11
CA VAL A 235 12.64 11.19 -20.69
C VAL A 235 12.40 10.52 -19.33
N LEU A 236 11.90 11.29 -18.36
CA LEU A 236 11.45 10.76 -17.07
C LEU A 236 9.99 10.31 -17.17
N TYR A 237 9.77 9.01 -17.08
CA TYR A 237 8.44 8.39 -17.10
C TYR A 237 8.03 8.07 -15.66
N VAL A 238 7.18 8.93 -15.08
CA VAL A 238 6.87 8.95 -13.65
C VAL A 238 5.52 8.30 -13.39
N GLY A 239 5.50 7.28 -12.54
CA GLY A 239 4.31 6.53 -12.16
C GLY A 239 3.86 6.77 -10.73
N GLY A 240 2.77 6.09 -10.34
CA GLY A 240 2.15 6.19 -9.02
C GLY A 240 3.08 5.84 -7.85
N GLY A 241 4.11 5.01 -8.07
CA GLY A 241 5.12 4.70 -7.06
C GLY A 241 5.90 5.94 -6.60
N ALA A 242 6.21 6.86 -7.51
CA ALA A 242 6.84 8.13 -7.17
C ALA A 242 5.94 9.04 -6.34
N ALA A 243 4.63 9.08 -6.66
CA ALA A 243 3.67 9.86 -5.88
C ALA A 243 3.51 9.29 -4.46
N ARG A 244 3.46 7.96 -4.30
CA ARG A 244 3.36 7.31 -2.99
C ARG A 244 4.62 7.44 -2.15
N SER A 245 5.79 7.50 -2.77
CA SER A 245 7.08 7.79 -2.13
C SER A 245 7.25 9.30 -1.80
N ASN A 246 6.28 10.15 -2.18
CA ASN A 246 6.35 11.61 -2.06
C ASN A 246 7.61 12.22 -2.72
N ALA A 247 8.02 11.67 -3.85
CA ALA A 247 9.29 11.98 -4.53
C ALA A 247 9.22 13.19 -5.48
N GLY A 248 8.22 14.07 -5.34
CA GLY A 248 8.03 15.20 -6.27
C GLY A 248 9.23 16.15 -6.34
N ALA A 249 9.84 16.47 -5.19
CA ALA A 249 11.03 17.30 -5.12
C ALA A 249 12.23 16.66 -5.82
N GLN A 250 12.44 15.36 -5.64
CA GLN A 250 13.54 14.59 -6.24
C GLN A 250 13.34 14.46 -7.76
N VAL A 251 12.11 14.17 -8.21
CA VAL A 251 11.78 14.13 -9.65
C VAL A 251 12.07 15.49 -10.30
N LYS A 252 11.66 16.57 -9.65
CA LYS A 252 11.92 17.93 -10.13
C LYS A 252 13.42 18.23 -10.20
N ALA A 253 14.17 17.88 -9.15
CA ALA A 253 15.62 18.09 -9.09
C ALA A 253 16.32 17.30 -10.21
N LEU A 254 15.96 16.03 -10.43
CA LEU A 254 16.52 15.22 -11.51
C LEU A 254 16.19 15.81 -12.88
N ALA A 255 14.96 16.26 -13.09
CA ALA A 255 14.55 16.93 -14.33
C ALA A 255 15.32 18.23 -14.57
N ASP A 256 15.58 19.00 -13.53
CA ASP A 256 16.37 20.24 -13.64
C ASP A 256 17.83 19.98 -13.93
N LEU A 257 18.44 19.00 -13.28
CA LEU A 257 19.83 18.63 -13.45
C LEU A 257 20.12 18.06 -14.86
N THR A 258 19.21 17.23 -15.35
CA THR A 258 19.41 16.52 -16.64
C THR A 258 18.81 17.23 -17.84
N GLY A 259 17.94 18.23 -17.63
CA GLY A 259 17.14 18.86 -18.69
C GLY A 259 16.06 17.94 -19.28
N ALA A 260 15.86 16.74 -18.70
CA ALA A 260 14.91 15.76 -19.19
C ALA A 260 13.45 16.23 -18.99
N PRO A 261 12.58 16.10 -20.01
CA PRO A 261 11.15 16.29 -19.83
C PRO A 261 10.54 15.18 -18.96
N VAL A 262 9.46 15.53 -18.28
CA VAL A 262 8.69 14.63 -17.41
C VAL A 262 7.36 14.29 -18.08
N VAL A 263 7.06 13.00 -18.16
CA VAL A 263 5.76 12.47 -18.55
C VAL A 263 5.20 11.63 -17.42
N THR A 264 3.90 11.67 -17.16
CA THR A 264 3.30 11.03 -16.00
C THR A 264 2.26 9.98 -16.41
N THR A 265 2.07 8.99 -15.53
CA THR A 265 0.84 8.19 -15.53
C THR A 265 -0.29 8.98 -14.85
N LEU A 266 -1.54 8.48 -14.94
CA LEU A 266 -2.67 9.11 -14.25
C LEU A 266 -2.43 9.20 -12.71
N PRO A 267 -1.99 8.13 -12.01
CA PRO A 267 -1.72 8.21 -10.56
C PRO A 267 -0.56 9.13 -10.15
N ALA A 268 0.27 9.57 -11.11
CA ALA A 268 1.37 10.49 -10.83
C ALA A 268 1.06 11.95 -11.24
N ARG A 269 -0.16 12.25 -11.68
CA ARG A 269 -0.55 13.63 -11.99
C ARG A 269 -0.41 14.52 -10.76
N GLY A 270 0.15 15.71 -10.96
CA GLY A 270 0.40 16.66 -9.86
C GLY A 270 1.72 16.44 -9.11
N ILE A 271 2.54 15.44 -9.47
CA ILE A 271 3.84 15.21 -8.83
C ILE A 271 4.83 16.38 -9.05
N ILE A 272 4.73 17.01 -10.20
CA ILE A 272 5.30 18.35 -10.48
C ILE A 272 4.20 19.25 -11.03
N PRO A 273 4.31 20.58 -10.85
CA PRO A 273 3.29 21.51 -11.33
C PRO A 273 3.03 21.40 -12.84
N ASP A 274 1.78 21.54 -13.25
CA ASP A 274 1.42 21.55 -14.69
C ASP A 274 1.98 22.80 -15.42
N SER A 275 2.31 23.85 -14.68
CA SER A 275 2.97 25.05 -15.21
C SER A 275 4.47 24.89 -15.44
N ASP A 276 5.07 23.77 -14.99
CA ASP A 276 6.49 23.51 -15.24
C ASP A 276 6.70 23.20 -16.73
N PRO A 277 7.59 23.92 -17.44
CA PRO A 277 7.81 23.73 -18.87
C PRO A 277 8.36 22.34 -19.23
N LYS A 278 8.90 21.60 -18.28
CA LYS A 278 9.35 20.22 -18.48
C LYS A 278 8.22 19.19 -18.34
N ASN A 279 7.07 19.59 -17.74
CA ASN A 279 5.90 18.70 -17.64
C ASN A 279 5.17 18.61 -18.97
N LEU A 280 5.36 17.51 -19.69
CA LEU A 280 4.68 17.28 -20.97
C LEU A 280 3.28 16.67 -20.80
N GLY A 281 2.86 16.44 -19.56
CA GLY A 281 1.54 15.91 -19.23
C GLY A 281 1.49 14.39 -19.15
N MET A 282 0.28 13.86 -19.26
CA MET A 282 0.02 12.43 -19.13
C MET A 282 0.42 11.68 -20.41
N LEU A 283 0.95 10.48 -20.25
CA LEU A 283 1.26 9.53 -21.30
C LEU A 283 0.16 8.45 -21.39
N GLY A 284 0.06 7.80 -22.53
CA GLY A 284 -0.82 6.65 -22.75
C GLY A 284 -2.08 6.97 -23.57
N MET A 285 -3.11 6.13 -23.45
CA MET A 285 -4.32 6.17 -24.26
C MET A 285 -5.03 7.53 -24.27
N HIS A 286 -5.01 8.24 -23.14
CA HIS A 286 -5.59 9.58 -22.97
C HIS A 286 -4.51 10.66 -22.78
N GLY A 287 -3.28 10.34 -23.20
CA GLY A 287 -2.13 11.22 -23.04
C GLY A 287 -2.06 12.35 -24.02
N THR A 288 -1.15 13.29 -23.77
CA THR A 288 -0.86 14.39 -24.68
C THR A 288 -0.02 13.94 -25.86
N ILE A 289 -0.15 14.62 -27.01
CA ILE A 289 0.69 14.38 -28.19
C ILE A 289 2.17 14.67 -27.85
N ALA A 290 2.44 15.69 -27.01
CA ALA A 290 3.78 16.05 -26.58
C ALA A 290 4.44 14.92 -25.78
N ALA A 291 3.74 14.36 -24.78
CA ALA A 291 4.25 13.26 -23.97
C ALA A 291 4.52 12.00 -24.82
N THR A 292 3.58 11.60 -25.66
CA THR A 292 3.73 10.46 -26.56
C THR A 292 4.89 10.67 -27.54
N GLY A 293 4.97 11.85 -28.15
CA GLY A 293 6.04 12.19 -29.08
C GLY A 293 7.43 12.24 -28.46
N ALA A 294 7.54 12.68 -27.20
CA ALA A 294 8.80 12.67 -26.46
C ALA A 294 9.27 11.24 -26.17
N VAL A 295 8.39 10.40 -25.63
CA VAL A 295 8.71 8.99 -25.31
C VAL A 295 9.10 8.20 -26.57
N GLN A 296 8.38 8.39 -27.68
CA GLN A 296 8.67 7.68 -28.92
C GLN A 296 10.03 8.05 -29.55
N ARG A 297 10.56 9.23 -29.24
CA ARG A 297 11.84 9.71 -29.72
C ARG A 297 12.98 9.63 -28.69
N ALA A 298 12.67 9.14 -27.50
CA ALA A 298 13.65 8.98 -26.44
C ALA A 298 14.76 7.99 -26.83
N ASP A 299 15.97 8.26 -26.40
CA ASP A 299 17.10 7.32 -26.41
C ASP A 299 17.35 6.72 -25.02
N LEU A 300 16.80 7.36 -23.97
CA LEU A 300 16.77 6.86 -22.62
C LEU A 300 15.39 7.13 -22.00
N LEU A 301 14.76 6.08 -21.51
CA LEU A 301 13.52 6.15 -20.75
C LEU A 301 13.79 5.75 -19.29
N VAL A 302 13.56 6.68 -18.38
CA VAL A 302 13.70 6.42 -16.95
C VAL A 302 12.33 6.21 -16.33
N ALA A 303 11.95 4.95 -16.12
CA ALA A 303 10.71 4.59 -15.46
C ALA A 303 10.88 4.70 -13.94
N ILE A 304 10.13 5.60 -13.32
CA ILE A 304 10.24 5.97 -11.91
C ILE A 304 8.94 5.60 -11.21
N GLY A 305 8.90 4.44 -10.54
CA GLY A 305 7.72 3.90 -9.91
C GLY A 305 6.55 3.67 -10.89
N ALA A 306 6.87 3.16 -12.09
CA ALA A 306 5.94 2.93 -13.18
C ALA A 306 6.08 1.49 -13.71
N ARG A 307 4.99 0.74 -13.82
CA ARG A 307 4.98 -0.70 -14.13
C ARG A 307 4.81 -1.04 -15.62
N PHE A 308 4.92 -0.10 -16.52
CA PHE A 308 4.68 -0.29 -17.95
C PHE A 308 3.31 -0.92 -18.25
N ASP A 309 2.28 -0.32 -17.70
CA ASP A 309 0.88 -0.71 -17.86
C ASP A 309 0.43 -0.60 -19.34
N ASP A 310 -0.43 -1.51 -19.79
CA ASP A 310 -0.90 -1.58 -21.18
C ASP A 310 -1.70 -0.34 -21.61
N ARG A 311 -2.36 0.36 -20.68
CA ARG A 311 -3.06 1.63 -20.93
C ARG A 311 -2.10 2.76 -21.29
N VAL A 312 -0.84 2.63 -20.88
CA VAL A 312 0.23 3.58 -21.16
C VAL A 312 1.03 3.15 -22.39
N THR A 313 1.44 1.89 -22.43
CA THR A 313 2.36 1.39 -23.46
C THR A 313 1.67 1.06 -24.79
N GLY A 314 0.42 0.61 -24.74
CA GLY A 314 -0.20 -0.04 -25.86
C GLY A 314 0.66 -1.25 -26.30
N LYS A 315 0.97 -1.35 -27.60
CA LYS A 315 1.84 -2.42 -28.11
C LYS A 315 3.28 -2.21 -27.65
N LEU A 316 3.77 -3.09 -26.77
CA LEU A 316 5.08 -2.99 -26.14
C LEU A 316 6.25 -2.84 -27.13
N ASP A 317 6.24 -3.59 -28.23
CA ASP A 317 7.30 -3.53 -29.24
C ASP A 317 7.39 -2.17 -29.95
N ALA A 318 6.29 -1.41 -29.96
CA ALA A 318 6.21 -0.09 -30.55
C ALA A 318 6.41 1.04 -29.54
N PHE A 319 6.49 0.74 -28.24
CA PHE A 319 6.64 1.74 -27.18
C PHE A 319 8.11 2.07 -26.96
N ALA A 320 8.52 3.32 -27.24
CA ALA A 320 9.90 3.79 -27.11
C ALA A 320 10.93 2.79 -27.67
N PRO A 321 10.83 2.37 -28.96
CA PRO A 321 11.52 1.18 -29.45
C PRO A 321 13.06 1.33 -29.48
N THR A 322 13.58 2.56 -29.49
CA THR A 322 15.01 2.86 -29.51
C THR A 322 15.59 3.24 -28.16
N ALA A 323 14.75 3.39 -27.14
CA ALA A 323 15.20 3.81 -25.82
C ALA A 323 15.82 2.67 -25.01
N ARG A 324 16.99 2.93 -24.43
CA ARG A 324 17.45 2.18 -23.25
C ARG A 324 16.56 2.50 -22.05
N VAL A 325 16.50 1.60 -21.06
CA VAL A 325 15.59 1.72 -19.94
C VAL A 325 16.31 1.63 -18.60
N ILE A 326 16.14 2.64 -17.77
CA ILE A 326 16.35 2.55 -16.32
C ILE A 326 14.99 2.33 -15.69
N HIS A 327 14.83 1.29 -14.86
CA HIS A 327 13.57 1.00 -14.18
C HIS A 327 13.78 1.02 -12.67
N ILE A 328 13.16 1.99 -12.00
CA ILE A 328 13.19 2.19 -10.54
C ILE A 328 11.83 1.80 -9.99
N ASP A 329 11.79 0.76 -9.18
CA ASP A 329 10.58 0.32 -8.49
C ASP A 329 10.91 -0.29 -7.12
N ILE A 330 9.99 -0.17 -6.17
CA ILE A 330 10.13 -0.79 -4.85
C ILE A 330 9.82 -2.28 -4.89
N ASP A 331 9.03 -2.71 -5.87
CA ASP A 331 8.62 -4.11 -6.06
C ASP A 331 9.55 -4.81 -7.07
N PRO A 332 10.40 -5.74 -6.63
CA PRO A 332 11.27 -6.46 -7.54
C PRO A 332 10.51 -7.28 -8.59
N ALA A 333 9.23 -7.63 -8.34
CA ALA A 333 8.40 -8.38 -9.28
C ALA A 333 7.94 -7.54 -10.48
N GLU A 334 7.93 -6.22 -10.37
CA GLU A 334 7.61 -5.32 -11.49
C GLU A 334 8.82 -5.07 -12.41
N ILE A 335 10.04 -5.24 -11.90
CA ILE A 335 11.27 -5.04 -12.67
C ILE A 335 11.38 -6.10 -13.78
N GLY A 336 11.37 -5.63 -15.02
CA GLY A 336 11.51 -6.51 -16.19
C GLY A 336 10.25 -7.33 -16.56
N LYS A 337 9.15 -7.16 -15.83
CA LYS A 337 7.89 -7.90 -16.07
C LYS A 337 7.32 -7.66 -17.48
N ASN A 338 7.16 -6.41 -17.86
CA ASN A 338 6.62 -6.03 -19.18
C ASN A 338 7.72 -5.57 -20.14
N ARG A 339 8.75 -4.87 -19.67
CA ARG A 339 9.87 -4.39 -20.45
C ARG A 339 11.19 -4.62 -19.73
N GLN A 340 12.13 -5.28 -20.38
CA GLN A 340 13.47 -5.51 -19.82
C GLN A 340 14.21 -4.18 -19.70
N PRO A 341 14.73 -3.83 -18.51
CA PRO A 341 15.55 -2.66 -18.31
C PRO A 341 17.02 -2.96 -18.58
N ASP A 342 17.77 -1.95 -19.05
CA ASP A 342 19.22 -1.98 -19.11
C ASP A 342 19.83 -1.82 -17.70
N VAL A 343 19.17 -1.01 -16.86
CA VAL A 343 19.54 -0.83 -15.44
C VAL A 343 18.32 -1.01 -14.56
N PRO A 344 18.20 -2.18 -13.88
CA PRO A 344 17.17 -2.42 -12.88
C PRO A 344 17.57 -1.82 -11.53
N ILE A 345 16.69 -1.07 -10.88
CA ILE A 345 16.91 -0.49 -9.54
C ILE A 345 15.73 -0.81 -8.64
N VAL A 346 15.95 -1.68 -7.65
CA VAL A 346 14.97 -1.96 -6.61
C VAL A 346 15.21 -1.04 -5.42
N GLY A 347 14.21 -0.25 -5.03
CA GLY A 347 14.29 0.66 -3.90
C GLY A 347 13.13 1.64 -3.85
N ASP A 348 13.03 2.36 -2.72
CA ASP A 348 12.09 3.47 -2.58
C ASP A 348 12.50 4.63 -3.50
N VAL A 349 11.55 5.18 -4.24
CA VAL A 349 11.83 6.17 -5.29
C VAL A 349 12.52 7.41 -4.73
N ALA A 350 12.04 8.00 -3.63
CA ALA A 350 12.64 9.20 -3.06
C ALA A 350 14.09 8.95 -2.63
N THR A 351 14.32 7.83 -1.91
CA THR A 351 15.67 7.42 -1.47
C THR A 351 16.60 7.15 -2.64
N VAL A 352 16.11 6.47 -3.69
CA VAL A 352 16.92 6.16 -4.88
C VAL A 352 17.30 7.43 -5.64
N LEU A 353 16.37 8.38 -5.77
CA LEU A 353 16.63 9.64 -6.49
C LEU A 353 17.54 10.58 -5.70
N ASP A 354 17.49 10.56 -4.37
CA ASP A 354 18.45 11.32 -3.52
C ASP A 354 19.88 10.77 -3.64
N ASP A 355 20.03 9.46 -3.82
CA ASP A 355 21.32 8.78 -3.94
C ASP A 355 21.89 8.84 -5.39
N LEU A 356 21.07 9.07 -6.42
CA LEU A 356 21.41 9.12 -7.83
C LEU A 356 21.94 10.48 -8.26
#